data_7490cf489b3e6d30aa91b2f74b3c4549
#
_entry.id   7490cf489b3e6d30aa91b2f74b3c4549
#
_cell.length_a   1.000
_cell.length_b   1.000
_cell.length_c   1.000
_cell.angle_alpha   90.00
_cell.angle_beta   90.00
_cell.angle_gamma   90.00
#
_symmetry.space_group_name_H-M   'P 1'
#
loop_
_entity.id
_entity.type
_entity.pdbx_description
1 polymer ?
#
loop_
_entity_poly.entity_id
_entity_poly.type
_entity_poly.pdbx_seq_one_letter_code
_entity_poly.pdbx_strand_id
1 'polypeptide(L)'
;MNNYQNVDVDKLANIYFEGKVISRNIFLKDGSKKTLGVMLEGGYEFKTASRELMEIHSGKLNVKIAGDQDWTLITEGMDFNVPQNSSFCLEVLELVNYTCSYFDN
;
A
#
# COMPACT_ATOMS: atom_id res chain seq x y z
N MET A 1 14.19 -7.81 -10.19
CA MET A 1 14.67 -6.42 -10.07
C MET A 1 14.19 -5.85 -8.73
N ASN A 2 15.11 -5.24 -8.02
CA ASN A 2 14.81 -4.73 -6.68
C ASN A 2 14.58 -3.22 -6.67
N ASN A 3 14.40 -2.61 -7.82
CA ASN A 3 14.18 -1.17 -7.88
C ASN A 3 13.31 -0.80 -9.07
N TYR A 4 12.73 0.39 -9.00
CA TYR A 4 12.08 1.02 -10.13
C TYR A 4 13.10 1.91 -10.81
N GLN A 5 13.14 1.88 -12.14
CA GLN A 5 14.12 2.65 -12.90
C GLN A 5 13.43 3.80 -13.65
N ASN A 6 14.16 4.91 -13.77
CA ASN A 6 13.72 6.06 -14.56
C ASN A 6 12.36 6.59 -14.08
N VAL A 7 12.21 6.74 -12.78
CA VAL A 7 10.99 7.27 -12.18
C VAL A 7 11.29 8.61 -11.53
N ASP A 8 10.27 9.47 -11.45
CA ASP A 8 10.34 10.69 -10.68
C ASP A 8 9.82 10.41 -9.29
N VAL A 9 10.47 10.98 -8.28
CA VAL A 9 10.10 10.79 -6.88
C VAL A 9 9.80 12.16 -6.27
N ASP A 10 8.64 12.29 -5.62
CA ASP A 10 8.33 13.52 -4.90
C ASP A 10 9.26 13.68 -3.72
N LYS A 11 9.68 14.93 -3.46
CA LYS A 11 10.59 15.23 -2.36
C LYS A 11 9.96 15.06 -0.99
N LEU A 12 8.66 15.28 -0.90
CA LEU A 12 7.95 15.21 0.39
C LEU A 12 7.22 13.89 0.51
N ALA A 13 7.29 13.32 1.69
CA ALA A 13 6.60 12.08 1.98
C ALA A 13 5.15 12.33 2.34
N ASN A 14 4.31 11.33 2.08
CA ASN A 14 2.95 11.24 2.63
C ASN A 14 3.07 10.61 4.01
N ILE A 15 2.57 11.28 5.03
CA ILE A 15 2.73 10.82 6.41
C ILE A 15 1.35 10.61 7.01
N TYR A 16 1.10 9.39 7.49
CA TYR A 16 -0.17 8.98 8.07
C TYR A 16 0.08 8.41 9.47
N PHE A 17 -0.95 8.47 10.31
CA PHE A 17 -0.93 7.83 11.63
C PHE A 17 0.31 8.23 12.44
N GLU A 18 0.58 9.54 12.48
CA GLU A 18 1.68 10.10 13.28
C GLU A 18 3.04 9.52 12.92
N GLY A 19 3.25 9.23 11.63
CA GLY A 19 4.54 8.73 11.15
C GLY A 19 4.67 7.22 11.14
N LYS A 20 3.63 6.49 11.51
CA LYS A 20 3.69 5.02 11.50
C LYS A 20 3.54 4.45 10.10
N VAL A 21 2.93 5.20 9.17
CA VAL A 21 2.85 4.84 7.76
C VAL A 21 3.39 6.00 6.97
N ILE A 22 4.42 5.74 6.17
CA ILE A 22 5.09 6.77 5.38
C ILE A 22 5.27 6.24 3.97
N SER A 23 4.94 7.07 2.97
CA SER A 23 5.14 6.68 1.57
C SER A 23 5.60 7.89 0.76
N ARG A 24 6.20 7.62 -0.40
CA ARG A 24 6.53 8.65 -1.37
C ARG A 24 5.87 8.32 -2.68
N ASN A 25 5.35 9.37 -3.33
CA ASN A 25 4.80 9.21 -4.67
C ASN A 25 5.95 9.01 -5.65
N ILE A 26 5.78 8.04 -6.55
CA ILE A 26 6.67 7.90 -7.71
C ILE A 26 5.82 7.94 -8.96
N PHE A 27 6.41 8.48 -10.02
CA PHE A 27 5.74 8.61 -11.31
C PHE A 27 6.56 7.90 -12.36
N LEU A 28 5.93 6.97 -13.06
CA LEU A 28 6.57 6.17 -14.06
C LEU A 28 6.54 6.91 -15.40
N LYS A 29 7.33 6.41 -16.36
CA LYS A 29 7.43 7.07 -17.69
C LYS A 29 6.10 7.12 -18.42
N ASP A 30 5.21 6.16 -18.16
CA ASP A 30 3.90 6.13 -18.81
C ASP A 30 2.90 7.08 -18.15
N GLY A 31 3.33 7.85 -17.15
CA GLY A 31 2.48 8.79 -16.44
C GLY A 31 1.73 8.19 -15.28
N SER A 32 1.83 6.89 -15.05
CA SER A 32 1.15 6.27 -13.91
C SER A 32 1.83 6.64 -12.60
N LYS A 33 1.03 6.66 -11.54
CA LYS A 33 1.50 6.97 -10.19
C LYS A 33 1.45 5.72 -9.34
N LYS A 34 2.50 5.51 -8.55
CA LYS A 34 2.53 4.51 -7.49
C LYS A 34 3.05 5.19 -6.22
N THR A 35 2.86 4.54 -5.08
CA THR A 35 3.53 4.97 -3.85
C THR A 35 4.40 3.83 -3.34
N LEU A 36 5.57 4.20 -2.83
CA LEU A 36 6.48 3.28 -2.15
C LEU A 36 6.49 3.65 -0.69
N GLY A 37 6.25 2.69 0.18
CA GLY A 37 6.12 3.04 1.58
C GLY A 37 6.50 1.94 2.54
N VAL A 38 6.46 2.35 3.80
CA VAL A 38 6.69 1.49 4.96
C VAL A 38 5.52 1.64 5.90
N MET A 39 5.14 0.53 6.53
CA MET A 39 4.16 0.54 7.61
C MET A 39 4.78 -0.13 8.82
N LEU A 40 4.79 0.57 9.95
CA LEU A 40 5.23 0.00 11.21
C LEU A 40 4.14 -0.90 11.78
N GLU A 41 4.50 -1.75 12.73
CA GLU A 41 3.54 -2.62 13.40
C GLU A 41 2.40 -1.78 14.00
N GLY A 42 1.16 -2.25 13.81
CA GLY A 42 0.00 -1.55 14.31
C GLY A 42 -1.24 -1.84 13.48
N GLY A 43 -2.36 -1.25 13.89
CA GLY A 43 -3.63 -1.35 13.19
C GLY A 43 -3.96 -0.08 12.45
N TYR A 44 -4.41 -0.19 11.20
CA TYR A 44 -4.70 0.96 10.36
C TYR A 44 -5.96 0.73 9.54
N GLU A 45 -6.69 1.82 9.27
CA GLU A 45 -7.81 1.79 8.34
C GLU A 45 -7.59 2.84 7.26
N PHE A 46 -7.77 2.44 6.01
CA PHE A 46 -7.64 3.32 4.85
C PHE A 46 -8.91 3.28 4.02
N LYS A 47 -9.16 4.38 3.31
CA LYS A 47 -10.26 4.48 2.36
C LYS A 47 -9.69 4.65 0.96
N THR A 48 -10.40 4.13 -0.03
CA THR A 48 -10.00 4.24 -1.43
C THR A 48 -10.96 5.14 -2.19
N ALA A 49 -10.39 5.95 -3.09
CA ALA A 49 -11.15 6.66 -4.11
C ALA A 49 -11.09 5.90 -5.43
N SER A 50 -9.89 5.40 -5.77
CA SER A 50 -9.68 4.54 -6.94
C SER A 50 -9.33 3.14 -6.50
N ARG A 51 -9.40 2.19 -7.43
CA ARG A 51 -8.95 0.82 -7.17
C ARG A 51 -7.45 0.83 -6.90
N GLU A 52 -7.01 0.02 -5.94
CA GLU A 52 -5.61 -0.06 -5.55
C GLU A 52 -5.12 -1.49 -5.60
N LEU A 53 -3.87 -1.65 -6.02
CA LEU A 53 -3.15 -2.92 -5.89
C LEU A 53 -2.04 -2.70 -4.89
N MET A 54 -2.06 -3.47 -3.80
CA MET A 54 -1.05 -3.45 -2.75
C MET A 54 -0.13 -4.64 -2.94
N GLU A 55 1.15 -4.36 -3.18
CA GLU A 55 2.17 -5.39 -3.31
C GLU A 55 3.07 -5.35 -2.07
N ILE A 56 3.18 -6.47 -1.38
CA ILE A 56 3.95 -6.56 -0.13
C ILE A 56 5.31 -7.14 -0.44
N HIS A 57 6.35 -6.32 -0.32
CA HIS A 57 7.71 -6.71 -0.67
C HIS A 57 8.44 -7.39 0.48
N SER A 58 8.09 -7.01 1.72
CA SER A 58 8.63 -7.65 2.92
C SER A 58 7.68 -7.40 4.07
N GLY A 59 7.78 -8.23 5.12
CA GLY A 59 6.95 -8.08 6.29
C GLY A 59 5.71 -8.97 6.22
N LYS A 60 4.76 -8.68 7.11
CA LYS A 60 3.59 -9.53 7.30
C LYS A 60 2.43 -8.70 7.83
N LEU A 61 1.26 -8.90 7.26
CA LEU A 61 0.06 -8.21 7.72
C LEU A 61 -1.17 -9.08 7.51
N ASN A 62 -2.23 -8.74 8.25
CA ASN A 62 -3.58 -9.22 7.96
C ASN A 62 -4.36 -8.08 7.31
N VAL A 63 -5.18 -8.39 6.31
CA VAL A 63 -6.05 -7.41 5.67
C VAL A 63 -7.49 -7.87 5.74
N LYS A 64 -8.38 -6.91 5.92
CA LYS A 64 -9.82 -7.13 5.89
C LYS A 64 -10.44 -6.00 5.09
N ILE A 65 -10.92 -6.33 3.90
CA ILE A 65 -11.53 -5.36 2.99
C ILE A 65 -13.00 -5.24 3.36
N ALA A 66 -13.59 -4.06 3.18
CA ALA A 66 -15.00 -3.85 3.50
C ALA A 66 -15.87 -4.94 2.84
N GLY A 67 -16.69 -5.61 3.64
CA GLY A 67 -17.51 -6.72 3.20
C GLY A 67 -16.92 -8.09 3.50
N ASP A 68 -15.63 -8.17 3.80
CA ASP A 68 -15.00 -9.44 4.18
C ASP A 68 -15.46 -9.85 5.58
N GLN A 69 -15.64 -11.15 5.78
CA GLN A 69 -15.96 -11.67 7.10
C GLN A 69 -14.70 -12.00 7.91
N ASP A 70 -13.63 -12.36 7.22
CA ASP A 70 -12.40 -12.84 7.86
C ASP A 70 -11.20 -12.02 7.42
N TRP A 71 -10.17 -12.02 8.26
CA TRP A 71 -8.87 -11.46 7.95
C TRP A 71 -8.11 -12.41 7.01
N THR A 72 -7.36 -11.84 6.08
CA THR A 72 -6.50 -12.61 5.19
C THR A 72 -5.05 -12.27 5.47
N LEU A 73 -4.22 -13.29 5.68
CA LEU A 73 -2.79 -13.11 5.93
C LEU A 73 -2.05 -12.89 4.62
N ILE A 74 -1.26 -11.82 4.58
CA ILE A 74 -0.43 -11.45 3.42
C ILE A 74 1.01 -11.40 3.88
N THR A 75 1.89 -12.09 3.16
CA THR A 75 3.31 -12.13 3.47
C THR A 75 4.14 -11.70 2.27
N GLU A 76 5.44 -11.72 2.40
CA GLU A 76 6.39 -11.27 1.38
C GLU A 76 6.08 -11.88 0.03
N GLY A 77 6.02 -11.06 -1.00
CA GLY A 77 5.77 -11.48 -2.38
C GLY A 77 4.30 -11.61 -2.74
N MET A 78 3.41 -11.45 -1.78
CA MET A 78 1.96 -11.51 -2.04
C MET A 78 1.41 -10.12 -2.31
N ASP A 79 0.22 -10.08 -2.91
CA ASP A 79 -0.47 -8.83 -3.18
C ASP A 79 -1.96 -8.99 -2.91
N PHE A 80 -2.67 -7.85 -2.89
CA PHE A 80 -4.13 -7.86 -2.80
C PHE A 80 -4.68 -6.60 -3.46
N ASN A 81 -5.90 -6.73 -3.98
CA ASN A 81 -6.64 -5.63 -4.63
C ASN A 81 -7.68 -5.08 -3.68
N VAL A 82 -7.88 -3.76 -3.72
CA VAL A 82 -8.95 -3.10 -2.98
C VAL A 82 -9.82 -2.35 -3.98
N PRO A 83 -11.15 -2.54 -3.98
CA PRO A 83 -12.03 -1.86 -4.93
C PRO A 83 -12.02 -0.35 -4.73
N GLN A 84 -12.46 0.38 -5.76
CA GLN A 84 -12.67 1.83 -5.63
C GLN A 84 -13.81 2.10 -4.66
N ASN A 85 -13.79 3.29 -4.06
CA ASN A 85 -14.82 3.78 -3.14
C ASN A 85 -15.13 2.77 -2.03
N SER A 86 -14.06 2.20 -1.47
CA SER A 86 -14.16 1.17 -0.44
C SER A 86 -13.27 1.55 0.74
N SER A 87 -13.08 0.61 1.65
CA SER A 87 -12.16 0.75 2.77
C SER A 87 -11.53 -0.59 3.09
N PHE A 88 -10.42 -0.55 3.80
CA PHE A 88 -9.75 -1.77 4.23
C PHE A 88 -9.01 -1.51 5.53
N CYS A 89 -8.98 -2.54 6.38
CA CYS A 89 -8.25 -2.52 7.64
C CYS A 89 -7.03 -3.39 7.53
N LEU A 90 -5.94 -2.94 8.12
CA LEU A 90 -4.68 -3.68 8.16
C LEU A 90 -4.27 -3.90 9.61
N GLU A 91 -3.76 -5.07 9.89
CA GLU A 91 -3.08 -5.38 11.13
C GLU A 91 -1.66 -5.76 10.74
N VAL A 92 -0.72 -4.82 10.89
CA VAL A 92 0.67 -5.04 10.50
C VAL A 92 1.37 -5.74 11.64
N LEU A 93 1.83 -6.98 11.38
CA LEU A 93 2.45 -7.85 12.37
C LEU A 93 3.96 -7.72 12.38
N GLU A 94 4.57 -7.41 11.23
CA GLU A 94 6.00 -7.14 11.07
C GLU A 94 6.11 -5.99 10.10
N LEU A 95 7.07 -5.11 10.30
CA LEU A 95 7.26 -3.94 9.45
C LEU A 95 7.15 -4.32 7.97
N VAL A 96 6.33 -3.61 7.24
CA VAL A 96 6.00 -3.90 5.84
C VAL A 96 6.63 -2.85 4.94
N ASN A 97 7.29 -3.31 3.87
CA ASN A 97 7.64 -2.49 2.71
C ASN A 97 6.67 -2.83 1.58
N TYR A 98 6.10 -1.81 0.95
CA TYR A 98 5.04 -2.05 -0.03
C TYR A 98 5.08 -1.07 -1.20
N THR A 99 4.45 -1.48 -2.29
CA THR A 99 4.10 -0.60 -3.40
C THR A 99 2.58 -0.58 -3.50
N CYS A 100 2.00 0.60 -3.63
CA CYS A 100 0.58 0.75 -3.94
C CYS A 100 0.45 1.32 -5.34
N SER A 101 -0.30 0.64 -6.20
CA SER A 101 -0.63 1.12 -7.54
C SER A 101 -2.07 1.59 -7.56
N TYR A 102 -2.34 2.66 -8.29
CA TYR A 102 -3.65 3.30 -8.37
C TYR A 102 -4.19 3.19 -9.77
N PHE A 103 -5.48 2.87 -9.92
CA PHE A 103 -6.12 2.65 -11.22
C PHE A 103 -7.36 3.51 -11.32
N ASP A 104 -7.60 4.07 -12.52
CA ASP A 104 -8.68 5.03 -12.75
C ASP A 104 -9.99 4.37 -13.19
N ASN A 105 -10.13 3.06 -13.04
CA ASN A 105 -11.35 2.38 -13.51
C ASN A 105 -12.15 1.75 -12.38
#